data_aec9f5400a33770456c01df7d47f7d97
#
_entry.id   aec9f5400a33770456c01df7d47f7d97
#
_cell.length_a   1.000
_cell.length_b   1.000
_cell.length_c   1.000
_cell.angle_alpha   90.00
_cell.angle_beta   90.00
_cell.angle_gamma   90.00
#
_symmetry.space_group_name_H-M   'P 1'
#
loop_
_entity.id
_entity.type
_entity.pdbx_description
1 polymer ?
#
loop_
_entity_poly.entity_id
_entity_poly.type
_entity_poly.pdbx_seq_one_letter_code
_entity_poly.pdbx_strand_id
1 'polypeptide(L)'
;MVKITERQTNTVANVYYVGDWALAIGPLYAESPFNCGHKGAEVFNDSTWLKQALETGGEHRVTCVPTWEFYRLPPGGYERILDEYDVLVFSDVEAKSFQLCPDMFDRRQFGKQVLTFPDRIRLTIEAVEGGLGVMFLGGWMSFTGELGRGGWGRTKLADILPVRCLDIEDLAESSEGFSMRPEAARHPIFAGLDMAAAPPILGYNITRPRDEGRVLARF
;
A
#
# COMPACT_ATOMS: atom_id res chain seq x y z
N MET A 1 16.73 1.25 20.38
CA MET A 1 16.73 -0.23 20.49
C MET A 1 15.27 -0.62 20.71
N VAL A 2 14.55 -0.96 19.62
CA VAL A 2 13.15 -1.40 19.68
C VAL A 2 13.18 -2.77 20.35
N LYS A 3 12.42 -2.96 21.44
CA LYS A 3 12.24 -4.27 22.05
C LYS A 3 11.39 -5.10 21.08
N ILE A 4 12.01 -6.04 20.39
CA ILE A 4 11.30 -7.08 19.64
C ILE A 4 10.66 -7.99 20.69
N THR A 5 9.40 -7.72 21.00
CA THR A 5 8.58 -8.64 21.81
C THR A 5 7.94 -9.61 20.81
N GLU A 6 8.14 -10.91 20.98
CA GLU A 6 7.43 -11.92 20.19
C GLU A 6 5.93 -11.61 20.22
N ARG A 7 5.35 -11.34 19.07
CA ARG A 7 3.91 -11.06 18.94
C ARG A 7 3.15 -12.35 19.13
N GLN A 8 2.26 -12.39 20.09
CA GLN A 8 1.32 -13.49 20.24
C GLN A 8 0.37 -13.49 19.04
N THR A 9 0.09 -14.66 18.48
CA THR A 9 -0.93 -14.83 17.44
C THR A 9 -2.31 -14.54 18.04
N ASN A 10 -2.72 -13.30 18.00
CA ASN A 10 -4.09 -12.91 18.33
C ASN A 10 -5.01 -13.32 17.18
N THR A 11 -6.15 -13.87 17.50
CA THR A 11 -7.22 -14.14 16.50
C THR A 11 -7.82 -12.85 15.95
N VAL A 12 -7.67 -11.72 16.65
CA VAL A 12 -8.12 -10.38 16.26
C VAL A 12 -6.88 -9.55 15.92
N ALA A 13 -6.76 -9.12 14.68
CA ALA A 13 -5.67 -8.27 14.23
C ALA A 13 -6.08 -6.80 14.14
N ASN A 14 -5.18 -5.90 14.55
CA ASN A 14 -5.26 -4.47 14.26
C ASN A 14 -4.53 -4.21 12.93
N VAL A 15 -5.27 -3.71 11.94
CA VAL A 15 -4.77 -3.47 10.59
C VAL A 15 -4.66 -1.97 10.34
N TYR A 16 -3.49 -1.52 9.92
CA TYR A 16 -3.27 -0.14 9.47
C TYR A 16 -3.19 -0.14 7.94
N TYR A 17 -4.19 0.47 7.30
CA TYR A 17 -4.35 0.47 5.87
C TYR A 17 -4.09 1.85 5.29
N VAL A 18 -3.11 1.94 4.39
CA VAL A 18 -2.70 3.18 3.72
C VAL A 18 -3.02 3.09 2.25
N GLY A 19 -3.71 4.09 1.73
CA GLY A 19 -4.01 4.22 0.30
C GLY A 19 -5.49 4.15 -0.04
N ASP A 20 -5.78 3.96 -1.32
CA ASP A 20 -7.11 3.88 -1.93
C ASP A 20 -8.01 5.09 -1.63
N TRP A 21 -7.39 6.25 -1.55
CA TRP A 21 -8.07 7.53 -1.53
C TRP A 21 -7.65 8.32 -2.74
N ALA A 22 -8.60 8.89 -3.46
CA ALA A 22 -8.36 9.73 -4.60
C ALA A 22 -9.07 11.07 -4.48
N LEU A 23 -8.41 12.12 -4.97
CA LEU A 23 -9.01 13.44 -5.15
C LEU A 23 -9.15 13.67 -6.66
N ALA A 24 -10.38 13.64 -7.15
CA ALA A 24 -10.69 14.05 -8.51
C ALA A 24 -11.01 15.53 -8.55
N ILE A 25 -10.30 16.28 -9.37
CA ILE A 25 -10.56 17.70 -9.61
C ILE A 25 -10.82 17.86 -11.10
N GLY A 26 -11.98 18.33 -11.44
CA GLY A 26 -12.24 18.62 -12.83
C GLY A 26 -13.66 18.34 -13.30
N PRO A 27 -13.85 18.36 -14.62
CA PRO A 27 -12.85 18.80 -15.59
C PRO A 27 -12.55 20.29 -15.48
N LEU A 28 -11.29 20.64 -15.66
CA LEU A 28 -10.90 22.02 -15.92
C LEU A 28 -11.30 22.34 -17.38
N TYR A 29 -11.89 23.49 -17.60
CA TYR A 29 -12.21 23.98 -18.93
C TYR A 29 -11.92 25.45 -19.03
N ALA A 30 -11.48 25.87 -20.22
CA ALA A 30 -11.29 27.27 -20.57
C ALA A 30 -11.95 27.49 -21.93
N GLU A 31 -13.07 28.19 -21.94
CA GLU A 31 -13.77 28.58 -23.17
C GLU A 31 -13.15 29.83 -23.77
N SER A 32 -12.56 30.66 -22.91
CA SER A 32 -11.83 31.86 -23.30
C SER A 32 -10.81 32.20 -22.21
N PRO A 33 -9.88 33.15 -22.45
CA PRO A 33 -8.99 33.64 -21.39
C PRO A 33 -9.70 34.18 -20.15
N PHE A 34 -10.97 34.52 -20.26
CA PHE A 34 -11.77 35.11 -19.20
C PHE A 34 -12.78 34.14 -18.58
N ASN A 35 -12.94 32.95 -19.15
CA ASN A 35 -13.89 31.95 -18.69
C ASN A 35 -13.17 30.62 -18.47
N CYS A 36 -12.53 30.49 -17.33
CA CYS A 36 -11.89 29.27 -16.87
C CYS A 36 -12.58 28.82 -15.59
N GLY A 37 -12.99 27.56 -15.56
CA GLY A 37 -13.67 27.00 -14.42
C GLY A 37 -13.37 25.52 -14.25
N HIS A 38 -13.74 24.99 -13.09
CA HIS A 38 -13.78 23.55 -12.84
C HIS A 38 -15.16 23.15 -12.32
N LYS A 39 -15.60 21.94 -12.67
CA LYS A 39 -16.94 21.47 -12.27
C LYS A 39 -17.03 20.91 -10.86
N GLY A 40 -15.93 20.76 -10.17
CA GLY A 40 -15.92 20.31 -8.80
C GLY A 40 -14.66 19.59 -8.39
N ALA A 41 -14.61 19.25 -7.13
CA ALA A 41 -13.63 18.35 -6.55
C ALA A 41 -14.38 17.30 -5.75
N GLU A 42 -13.98 16.05 -5.88
CA GLU A 42 -14.58 14.94 -5.17
C GLU A 42 -13.48 14.09 -4.56
N VAL A 43 -13.71 13.67 -3.32
CA VAL A 43 -12.82 12.75 -2.60
C VAL A 43 -13.46 11.38 -2.62
N PHE A 44 -12.77 10.41 -3.20
CA PHE A 44 -13.15 9.00 -3.21
C PHE A 44 -12.38 8.27 -2.12
N ASN A 45 -13.06 7.37 -1.44
CA ASN A 45 -12.45 6.49 -0.45
C ASN A 45 -12.84 5.04 -0.75
N ASP A 46 -12.01 4.36 -1.52
CA ASP A 46 -12.22 2.98 -1.91
C ASP A 46 -11.66 1.99 -0.87
N SER A 47 -10.88 2.46 0.11
CA SER A 47 -10.39 1.64 1.22
C SER A 47 -11.52 1.05 2.09
N THR A 48 -12.72 1.63 2.01
CA THR A 48 -13.90 1.16 2.76
C THR A 48 -14.32 -0.26 2.41
N TRP A 49 -14.09 -0.71 1.18
CA TRP A 49 -14.47 -2.06 0.75
C TRP A 49 -13.68 -3.13 1.49
N LEU A 50 -12.34 -3.01 1.50
CA LEU A 50 -11.50 -3.94 2.22
C LEU A 50 -11.71 -3.84 3.74
N LYS A 51 -11.87 -2.61 4.26
CA LYS A 51 -12.22 -2.41 5.66
C LYS A 51 -13.45 -3.18 6.07
N GLN A 52 -14.55 -3.02 5.32
CA GLN A 52 -15.80 -3.72 5.61
C GLN A 52 -15.63 -5.25 5.53
N ALA A 53 -14.90 -5.74 4.52
CA ALA A 53 -14.64 -7.17 4.38
C ALA A 53 -13.88 -7.75 5.58
N LEU A 54 -12.84 -7.05 6.06
CA LEU A 54 -12.02 -7.50 7.19
C LEU A 54 -12.73 -7.35 8.55
N GLU A 55 -13.59 -6.34 8.70
CA GLU A 55 -14.35 -6.11 9.94
C GLU A 55 -15.66 -6.93 10.01
N THR A 56 -16.11 -7.50 8.90
CA THR A 56 -17.27 -8.39 8.87
C THR A 56 -16.97 -9.64 9.69
N GLY A 57 -17.77 -9.89 10.72
CA GLY A 57 -17.51 -10.98 11.68
C GLY A 57 -16.84 -10.52 12.98
N GLY A 58 -16.39 -9.27 13.07
CA GLY A 58 -15.82 -8.70 14.30
C GLY A 58 -14.43 -9.20 14.67
N GLU A 59 -13.74 -9.84 13.71
CA GLU A 59 -12.44 -10.48 13.96
C GLU A 59 -11.25 -9.51 13.84
N HIS A 60 -11.41 -8.41 13.09
CA HIS A 60 -10.32 -7.46 12.85
C HIS A 60 -10.76 -6.01 13.11
N ARG A 61 -9.80 -5.13 13.33
CA ARG A 61 -9.99 -3.67 13.44
C ARG A 61 -9.13 -3.00 12.39
N VAL A 62 -9.74 -2.19 11.52
CA VAL A 62 -9.04 -1.56 10.39
C VAL A 62 -9.07 -0.05 10.51
N THR A 63 -7.89 0.56 10.57
CA THR A 63 -7.71 2.01 10.47
C THR A 63 -7.26 2.34 9.06
N CYS A 64 -8.10 3.03 8.29
CA CYS A 64 -7.78 3.46 6.93
C CYS A 64 -7.32 4.90 6.94
N VAL A 65 -6.21 5.17 6.28
CA VAL A 65 -5.67 6.53 6.12
C VAL A 65 -5.29 6.81 4.68
N PRO A 66 -5.53 8.01 4.17
CA PRO A 66 -5.04 8.41 2.87
C PRO A 66 -3.52 8.57 2.87
N THR A 67 -2.90 8.37 1.71
CA THR A 67 -1.44 8.49 1.55
C THR A 67 -0.90 9.84 2.01
N TRP A 68 -1.65 10.94 1.80
CA TRP A 68 -1.22 12.28 2.22
C TRP A 68 -1.24 12.49 3.74
N GLU A 69 -2.03 11.77 4.53
CA GLU A 69 -1.95 11.78 5.99
C GLU A 69 -0.78 10.93 6.48
N PHE A 70 -0.62 9.75 5.92
CA PHE A 70 0.54 8.89 6.19
C PHE A 70 1.86 9.61 5.88
N TYR A 71 1.96 10.28 4.73
CA TYR A 71 3.11 11.08 4.33
C TYR A 71 3.48 12.14 5.38
N ARG A 72 2.49 12.75 6.03
CA ARG A 72 2.65 13.83 7.02
C ARG A 72 2.85 13.36 8.46
N LEU A 73 3.00 12.06 8.68
CA LEU A 73 3.27 11.56 10.04
C LEU A 73 4.48 12.27 10.65
N PRO A 74 4.35 12.81 11.87
CA PRO A 74 5.46 13.44 12.56
C PRO A 74 6.51 12.39 12.94
N PRO A 75 7.76 12.83 13.26
CA PRO A 75 8.76 11.95 13.84
C PRO A 75 8.19 11.16 15.03
N GLY A 76 8.47 9.86 15.10
CA GLY A 76 7.90 8.95 16.11
C GLY A 76 6.46 8.50 15.83
N GLY A 77 5.79 9.08 14.83
CA GLY A 77 4.43 8.67 14.47
C GLY A 77 4.39 7.30 13.80
N TYR A 78 5.38 7.03 12.97
CA TYR A 78 5.46 5.73 12.29
C TYR A 78 5.86 4.60 13.24
N GLU A 79 6.78 4.85 14.16
CA GLU A 79 7.19 3.90 15.18
C GLU A 79 6.00 3.45 16.05
N ARG A 80 5.12 4.38 16.42
CA ARG A 80 3.90 4.04 17.15
C ARG A 80 2.97 3.12 16.35
N ILE A 81 2.84 3.36 15.04
CA ILE A 81 2.06 2.47 14.17
C ILE A 81 2.66 1.06 14.18
N LEU A 82 3.98 0.94 14.08
CA LEU A 82 4.65 -0.36 14.14
C LEU A 82 4.44 -1.08 15.50
N ASP A 83 4.27 -0.34 16.59
CA ASP A 83 4.04 -0.90 17.92
C ASP A 83 2.55 -1.28 18.15
N GLU A 84 1.60 -0.53 17.58
CA GLU A 84 0.17 -0.65 17.87
C GLU A 84 -0.57 -1.59 16.91
N TYR A 85 -0.04 -1.82 15.71
CA TYR A 85 -0.72 -2.61 14.68
C TYR A 85 0.00 -3.94 14.41
N ASP A 86 -0.79 -4.94 14.03
CA ASP A 86 -0.32 -6.29 13.72
C ASP A 86 -0.03 -6.46 12.24
N VAL A 87 -0.74 -5.71 11.38
CA VAL A 87 -0.62 -5.76 9.93
C VAL A 87 -0.62 -4.36 9.34
N LEU A 88 0.32 -4.11 8.43
CA LEU A 88 0.31 -2.93 7.56
C LEU A 88 -0.16 -3.33 6.17
N VAL A 89 -1.08 -2.56 5.60
CA VAL A 89 -1.52 -2.72 4.21
C VAL A 89 -1.16 -1.46 3.43
N PHE A 90 -0.49 -1.63 2.31
CA PHE A 90 -0.18 -0.57 1.37
C PHE A 90 -0.89 -0.86 0.05
N SER A 91 -1.81 0.02 -0.33
CA SER A 91 -2.56 -0.06 -1.57
C SER A 91 -2.34 1.20 -2.38
N ASP A 92 -1.78 1.04 -3.56
CA ASP A 92 -1.48 2.12 -4.49
C ASP A 92 -0.63 3.25 -3.88
N VAL A 93 0.40 2.89 -3.12
CA VAL A 93 1.31 3.80 -2.42
C VAL A 93 2.70 3.73 -3.04
N GLU A 94 3.23 4.85 -3.47
CA GLU A 94 4.60 4.94 -3.99
C GLU A 94 5.65 4.92 -2.87
N ALA A 95 6.80 4.34 -3.14
CA ALA A 95 7.91 4.25 -2.18
C ALA A 95 8.39 5.62 -1.68
N LYS A 96 8.32 6.67 -2.50
CA LYS A 96 8.71 8.02 -2.10
C LYS A 96 7.79 8.61 -1.04
N SER A 97 6.48 8.45 -1.19
CA SER A 97 5.49 8.90 -0.18
C SER A 97 5.62 8.12 1.13
N PHE A 98 6.15 6.90 1.05
CA PHE A 98 6.46 6.12 2.24
C PHE A 98 7.73 6.60 2.95
N GLN A 99 8.82 6.86 2.20
CA GLN A 99 10.14 7.18 2.76
C GLN A 99 10.30 8.62 3.19
N LEU A 100 9.71 9.55 2.45
CA LEU A 100 9.96 10.98 2.60
C LEU A 100 8.81 11.63 3.36
N CYS A 101 9.12 12.51 4.30
CA CYS A 101 8.12 13.33 4.98
C CYS A 101 8.24 14.80 4.55
N PRO A 102 7.16 15.61 4.65
CA PRO A 102 7.17 17.01 4.22
C PRO A 102 8.25 17.86 4.88
N ASP A 103 8.57 17.57 6.14
CA ASP A 103 9.54 18.35 6.92
C ASP A 103 10.95 18.28 6.33
N MET A 104 11.27 17.22 5.56
CA MET A 104 12.54 17.12 4.83
C MET A 104 12.70 18.22 3.78
N PHE A 105 11.61 18.83 3.34
CA PHE A 105 11.57 19.86 2.30
C PHE A 105 11.22 21.25 2.84
N ASP A 106 11.10 21.41 4.15
CA ASP A 106 10.82 22.73 4.75
C ASP A 106 12.06 23.63 4.67
N ARG A 107 12.01 24.58 3.73
CA ARG A 107 13.10 25.53 3.50
C ARG A 107 13.43 26.39 4.73
N ARG A 108 12.52 26.55 5.67
CA ARG A 108 12.75 27.31 6.92
C ARG A 108 13.74 26.58 7.85
N GLN A 109 13.89 25.29 7.66
CA GLN A 109 14.80 24.43 8.42
C GLN A 109 16.21 24.39 7.82
N PHE A 110 16.36 24.68 6.52
CA PHE A 110 17.66 24.61 5.86
C PHE A 110 18.68 25.58 6.49
N GLY A 111 19.85 25.08 6.77
CA GLY A 111 20.95 25.83 7.36
C GLY A 111 20.85 26.08 8.87
N LYS A 112 19.77 25.64 9.53
CA LYS A 112 19.60 25.79 10.98
C LYS A 112 20.07 24.55 11.75
N GLN A 113 19.78 23.37 11.22
CA GLN A 113 20.19 22.07 11.81
C GLN A 113 20.21 21.00 10.73
N VAL A 114 20.93 19.93 11.01
CA VAL A 114 20.83 18.71 10.21
C VAL A 114 19.54 18.01 10.59
N LEU A 115 18.63 17.86 9.62
CA LEU A 115 17.41 17.11 9.81
C LEU A 115 17.71 15.63 9.63
N THR A 116 17.41 14.84 10.65
CA THR A 116 17.46 13.39 10.60
C THR A 116 16.08 12.83 10.87
N PHE A 117 15.66 11.89 10.03
CA PHE A 117 14.37 11.22 10.16
C PHE A 117 14.60 9.73 10.29
N PRO A 118 13.76 9.03 11.06
CA PRO A 118 13.82 7.57 11.10
C PRO A 118 13.67 7.00 9.68
N ASP A 119 14.51 6.04 9.34
CA ASP A 119 14.39 5.29 8.08
C ASP A 119 13.21 4.32 8.18
N ARG A 120 12.07 4.71 7.62
CA ARG A 120 10.84 3.91 7.65
C ARG A 120 11.01 2.55 6.97
N ILE A 121 11.84 2.45 5.92
CA ILE A 121 12.13 1.18 5.26
C ILE A 121 12.83 0.23 6.23
N ARG A 122 13.89 0.67 6.89
CA ARG A 122 14.61 -0.14 7.87
C ARG A 122 13.72 -0.54 9.04
N LEU A 123 12.97 0.41 9.59
CA LEU A 123 12.04 0.13 10.69
C LEU A 123 10.98 -0.91 10.31
N THR A 124 10.47 -0.86 9.07
CA THR A 124 9.51 -1.86 8.58
C THR A 124 10.15 -3.23 8.47
N ILE A 125 11.36 -3.33 7.93
CA ILE A 125 12.08 -4.61 7.82
C ILE A 125 12.28 -5.21 9.22
N GLU A 126 12.80 -4.42 10.17
CA GLU A 126 12.99 -4.85 11.56
C GLU A 126 11.67 -5.31 12.21
N ALA A 127 10.57 -4.61 11.94
CA ALA A 127 9.26 -4.97 12.47
C ALA A 127 8.71 -6.27 11.84
N VAL A 128 8.93 -6.49 10.54
CA VAL A 128 8.56 -7.73 9.84
C VAL A 128 9.36 -8.91 10.38
N GLU A 129 10.66 -8.75 10.60
CA GLU A 129 11.51 -9.75 11.26
C GLU A 129 11.02 -10.06 12.68
N GLY A 130 10.39 -9.08 13.35
CA GLY A 130 9.73 -9.21 14.65
C GLY A 130 8.30 -9.75 14.59
N GLY A 131 7.79 -10.12 13.40
CA GLY A 131 6.48 -10.75 13.23
C GLY A 131 5.35 -9.80 12.79
N LEU A 132 5.63 -8.55 12.40
CA LEU A 132 4.64 -7.68 11.76
C LEU A 132 4.24 -8.25 10.40
N GLY A 133 2.93 -8.32 10.12
CA GLY A 133 2.43 -8.62 8.78
C GLY A 133 2.52 -7.40 7.87
N VAL A 134 2.95 -7.59 6.63
CA VAL A 134 2.89 -6.53 5.60
C VAL A 134 2.22 -7.07 4.35
N MET A 135 1.23 -6.34 3.85
CA MET A 135 0.50 -6.66 2.63
C MET A 135 0.66 -5.52 1.62
N PHE A 136 1.08 -5.87 0.41
CA PHE A 136 1.07 -4.96 -0.74
C PHE A 136 -0.07 -5.34 -1.68
N LEU A 137 -0.96 -4.40 -1.94
CA LEU A 137 -1.98 -4.52 -2.97
C LEU A 137 -1.48 -3.86 -4.25
N GLY A 138 -1.87 -4.40 -5.38
CA GLY A 138 -1.53 -3.85 -6.69
C GLY A 138 -2.16 -2.48 -6.92
N GLY A 139 -1.65 -1.78 -7.91
CA GLY A 139 -2.14 -0.46 -8.32
C GLY A 139 -1.08 0.28 -9.13
N TRP A 140 -1.43 1.45 -9.62
CA TRP A 140 -0.55 2.27 -10.48
C TRP A 140 0.72 2.74 -9.79
N MET A 141 0.69 2.87 -8.45
CA MET A 141 1.82 3.30 -7.62
C MET A 141 2.39 2.17 -6.77
N SER A 142 1.94 0.92 -6.96
CA SER A 142 2.45 -0.25 -6.26
C SER A 142 3.61 -0.89 -7.03
N PHE A 143 4.45 -1.65 -6.36
CA PHE A 143 5.61 -2.37 -6.93
C PHE A 143 6.48 -1.46 -7.81
N THR A 144 6.60 -1.72 -9.11
CA THR A 144 7.25 -0.80 -10.04
C THR A 144 6.28 0.29 -10.48
N GLY A 145 5.05 -0.09 -10.78
CA GLY A 145 3.95 0.81 -11.08
C GLY A 145 4.04 1.49 -12.45
N GLU A 146 3.07 2.36 -12.72
CA GLU A 146 3.00 3.13 -13.95
C GLU A 146 4.26 3.98 -14.12
N LEU A 147 4.94 3.83 -15.25
CA LEU A 147 6.17 4.56 -15.58
C LEU A 147 7.26 4.46 -14.49
N GLY A 148 7.25 3.38 -13.70
CA GLY A 148 8.20 3.18 -12.61
C GLY A 148 7.96 4.04 -11.37
N ARG A 149 6.78 4.64 -11.22
CA ARG A 149 6.44 5.55 -10.10
C ARG A 149 6.36 4.84 -8.76
N GLY A 150 5.90 3.59 -8.72
CA GLY A 150 5.83 2.80 -7.48
C GLY A 150 7.18 2.72 -6.78
N GLY A 151 8.23 2.41 -7.54
CA GLY A 151 9.63 2.53 -7.11
C GLY A 151 10.07 1.58 -6.00
N TRP A 152 9.25 0.64 -5.58
CA TRP A 152 9.53 -0.27 -4.45
C TRP A 152 10.72 -1.19 -4.72
N GLY A 153 10.89 -1.66 -5.97
CA GLY A 153 12.03 -2.49 -6.37
C GLY A 153 13.41 -1.85 -6.17
N ARG A 154 13.46 -0.53 -5.94
CA ARG A 154 14.68 0.23 -5.66
C ARG A 154 14.95 0.41 -4.17
N THR A 155 14.08 -0.08 -3.31
CA THR A 155 14.20 0.03 -1.85
C THR A 155 14.71 -1.27 -1.25
N LYS A 156 15.26 -1.20 -0.05
CA LYS A 156 15.65 -2.39 0.71
C LYS A 156 14.45 -3.25 1.13
N LEU A 157 13.25 -2.69 1.18
CA LEU A 157 12.04 -3.46 1.47
C LEU A 157 11.78 -4.52 0.39
N ALA A 158 12.18 -4.27 -0.87
CA ALA A 158 12.08 -5.26 -1.93
C ALA A 158 12.80 -6.57 -1.62
N ASP A 159 13.83 -6.55 -0.76
CA ASP A 159 14.59 -7.75 -0.42
C ASP A 159 13.77 -8.76 0.40
N ILE A 160 12.76 -8.29 1.15
CA ILE A 160 11.86 -9.13 1.96
C ILE A 160 10.50 -9.39 1.33
N LEU A 161 10.19 -8.78 0.18
CA LEU A 161 8.95 -9.10 -0.55
C LEU A 161 9.02 -10.54 -1.10
N PRO A 162 7.90 -11.28 -1.14
CA PRO A 162 7.86 -12.62 -1.71
C PRO A 162 7.96 -12.62 -3.25
N VAL A 163 8.09 -11.44 -3.85
CA VAL A 163 8.17 -11.21 -5.30
C VAL A 163 9.32 -10.29 -5.65
N ARG A 164 9.79 -10.37 -6.88
CA ARG A 164 10.70 -9.41 -7.51
C ARG A 164 9.90 -8.46 -8.38
N CYS A 165 10.08 -7.16 -8.17
CA CYS A 165 9.52 -6.12 -9.03
C CYS A 165 10.22 -6.13 -10.40
N LEU A 166 9.52 -5.71 -11.44
CA LEU A 166 10.13 -5.47 -12.74
C LEU A 166 10.90 -4.14 -12.74
N ASP A 167 11.79 -3.97 -13.73
CA ASP A 167 12.72 -2.82 -13.72
C ASP A 167 12.08 -1.52 -14.24
N ILE A 168 11.07 -1.60 -15.12
CA ILE A 168 10.53 -0.44 -15.84
C ILE A 168 9.08 -0.20 -15.43
N GLU A 169 8.17 -0.99 -15.99
CA GLU A 169 6.73 -0.88 -15.78
C GLU A 169 6.18 -2.29 -15.62
N ASP A 170 5.21 -2.45 -14.76
CA ASP A 170 4.68 -3.76 -14.44
C ASP A 170 3.16 -3.86 -14.53
N LEU A 171 2.50 -2.85 -15.10
CA LEU A 171 1.04 -2.87 -15.24
C LEU A 171 0.61 -3.75 -16.41
N ALA A 172 -0.37 -4.60 -16.15
CA ALA A 172 -1.17 -5.27 -17.16
C ALA A 172 -2.62 -4.82 -17.00
N GLU A 173 -3.17 -4.25 -18.05
CA GLU A 173 -4.53 -3.70 -18.05
C GLU A 173 -5.34 -4.23 -19.22
N SER A 174 -6.62 -4.51 -19.00
CA SER A 174 -7.54 -4.96 -20.04
C SER A 174 -8.97 -4.55 -19.71
N SER A 175 -9.68 -4.03 -20.68
CA SER A 175 -11.11 -3.74 -20.57
C SER A 175 -11.98 -5.00 -20.49
N GLU A 176 -11.47 -6.15 -20.90
CA GLU A 176 -12.13 -7.45 -20.75
C GLU A 176 -11.93 -8.05 -19.36
N GLY A 177 -10.91 -7.56 -18.63
CA GLY A 177 -10.52 -8.00 -17.31
C GLY A 177 -9.74 -9.30 -17.29
N PHE A 178 -9.25 -9.61 -16.11
CA PHE A 178 -8.47 -10.82 -15.80
C PHE A 178 -9.15 -11.61 -14.71
N SER A 179 -9.26 -12.91 -14.88
CA SER A 179 -9.83 -13.81 -13.87
C SER A 179 -8.73 -14.47 -13.06
N MET A 180 -8.87 -14.43 -11.75
CA MET A 180 -7.93 -15.07 -10.83
C MET A 180 -8.08 -16.59 -10.86
N ARG A 181 -6.98 -17.31 -10.94
CA ARG A 181 -6.89 -18.78 -10.90
C ARG A 181 -6.09 -19.25 -9.70
N PRO A 182 -6.70 -19.93 -8.72
CA PRO A 182 -5.98 -20.51 -7.60
C PRO A 182 -4.99 -21.58 -8.06
N GLU A 183 -3.71 -21.45 -7.69
CA GLU A 183 -2.72 -22.51 -7.82
C GLU A 183 -2.69 -23.43 -6.59
N ALA A 184 -2.96 -22.86 -5.42
CA ALA A 184 -3.04 -23.57 -4.16
C ALA A 184 -4.50 -23.66 -3.65
N ALA A 185 -5.41 -24.22 -4.45
CA ALA A 185 -6.86 -24.23 -4.19
C ALA A 185 -7.26 -24.81 -2.80
N ARG A 186 -6.42 -25.65 -2.19
CA ARG A 186 -6.65 -26.20 -0.84
C ARG A 186 -6.12 -25.31 0.28
N HIS A 187 -5.52 -24.16 -0.06
CA HIS A 187 -5.02 -23.25 0.97
C HIS A 187 -6.20 -22.63 1.73
N PRO A 188 -6.12 -22.49 3.07
CA PRO A 188 -7.21 -21.97 3.90
C PRO A 188 -7.76 -20.61 3.43
N ILE A 189 -6.94 -19.76 2.78
CA ILE A 189 -7.35 -18.46 2.24
C ILE A 189 -8.51 -18.57 1.22
N PHE A 190 -8.67 -19.72 0.57
CA PHE A 190 -9.75 -19.97 -0.40
C PHE A 190 -10.94 -20.73 0.21
N ALA A 191 -10.89 -21.02 1.51
CA ALA A 191 -11.96 -21.78 2.16
C ALA A 191 -13.29 -20.99 2.12
N GLY A 192 -14.32 -21.61 1.56
CA GLY A 192 -15.65 -20.98 1.45
C GLY A 192 -15.80 -19.97 0.32
N LEU A 193 -14.75 -19.73 -0.49
CA LEU A 193 -14.82 -18.83 -1.64
C LEU A 193 -15.16 -19.60 -2.92
N ASP A 194 -16.16 -19.11 -3.68
CA ASP A 194 -16.39 -19.53 -5.05
C ASP A 194 -15.56 -18.68 -6.01
N MET A 195 -14.37 -19.14 -6.33
CA MET A 195 -13.44 -18.41 -7.22
C MET A 195 -13.96 -18.30 -8.66
N ALA A 196 -14.90 -19.16 -9.08
CA ALA A 196 -15.51 -19.07 -10.41
C ALA A 196 -16.53 -17.92 -10.50
N ALA A 197 -17.12 -17.55 -9.36
CA ALA A 197 -18.01 -16.40 -9.25
C ALA A 197 -17.30 -15.09 -8.96
N ALA A 198 -15.99 -15.10 -8.72
CA ALA A 198 -15.22 -13.89 -8.49
C ALA A 198 -15.23 -12.99 -9.75
N PRO A 199 -15.54 -11.69 -9.61
CA PRO A 199 -15.52 -10.78 -10.75
C PRO A 199 -14.09 -10.64 -11.29
N PRO A 200 -13.92 -10.41 -12.61
CA PRO A 200 -12.61 -10.10 -13.16
C PRO A 200 -12.14 -8.73 -12.64
N ILE A 201 -10.82 -8.57 -12.55
CA ILE A 201 -10.17 -7.28 -12.27
C ILE A 201 -9.67 -6.69 -13.58
N LEU A 202 -9.63 -5.34 -13.69
CA LEU A 202 -9.25 -4.67 -14.92
C LEU A 202 -7.75 -4.48 -15.08
N GLY A 203 -6.99 -4.68 -14.01
CA GLY A 203 -5.54 -4.57 -14.06
C GLY A 203 -4.85 -5.20 -12.85
N TYR A 204 -3.56 -5.51 -13.01
CA TYR A 204 -2.69 -6.02 -11.96
C TYR A 204 -1.23 -5.68 -12.24
N ASN A 205 -0.37 -5.78 -11.23
CA ASN A 205 1.06 -5.62 -11.41
C ASN A 205 1.72 -6.97 -11.70
N ILE A 206 2.49 -7.04 -12.77
CA ILE A 206 3.30 -8.21 -13.14
C ILE A 206 4.50 -8.27 -12.21
N THR A 207 4.58 -9.33 -11.41
CA THR A 207 5.71 -9.59 -10.53
C THR A 207 6.27 -10.99 -10.77
N ARG A 208 7.51 -11.23 -10.33
CA ARG A 208 8.14 -12.54 -10.41
C ARG A 208 8.25 -13.14 -9.02
N PRO A 209 7.66 -14.33 -8.76
CA PRO A 209 7.81 -14.98 -7.46
C PRO A 209 9.29 -15.20 -7.11
N ARG A 210 9.64 -15.06 -5.83
CA ARG A 210 10.91 -15.52 -5.28
C ARG A 210 10.80 -17.00 -4.89
N ASP A 211 11.93 -17.66 -4.74
CA ASP A 211 11.96 -19.08 -4.36
C ASP A 211 11.35 -19.31 -2.96
N GLU A 212 11.51 -18.34 -2.07
CA GLU A 212 10.92 -18.34 -0.73
C GLU A 212 9.44 -17.95 -0.73
N GLY A 213 8.95 -17.36 -1.82
CA GLY A 213 7.57 -16.92 -1.98
C GLY A 213 6.65 -18.07 -2.38
N ARG A 214 5.48 -18.16 -1.74
CA ARG A 214 4.45 -19.13 -2.12
C ARG A 214 3.40 -18.48 -3.01
N VAL A 215 3.27 -18.98 -4.24
CA VAL A 215 2.20 -18.55 -5.14
C VAL A 215 0.90 -19.23 -4.72
N LEU A 216 -0.14 -18.46 -4.46
CA LEU A 216 -1.46 -18.95 -4.09
C LEU A 216 -2.44 -18.88 -5.27
N ALA A 217 -2.33 -17.82 -6.09
CA ALA A 217 -3.14 -17.64 -7.30
C ALA A 217 -2.37 -16.86 -8.36
N ARG A 218 -2.87 -16.88 -9.60
CA ARG A 218 -2.39 -16.10 -10.75
C ARG A 218 -3.55 -15.52 -11.55
N PHE A 219 -3.23 -14.53 -12.36
CA PHE A 219 -4.09 -13.98 -13.40
C PHE A 219 -3.68 -14.50 -14.77
#